data_26cee6ab9d20608916d0b38662ee68fd
#
_entry.id   26cee6ab9d20608916d0b38662ee68fd
#
_cell.length_a   1.000
_cell.length_b   1.000
_cell.length_c   1.000
_cell.angle_alpha   90.00
_cell.angle_beta   90.00
_cell.angle_gamma   90.00
#
_symmetry.space_group_name_H-M   'P 1'
#
loop_
_entity.id
_entity.type
_entity.pdbx_description
1 polymer ?
#
loop_
_entity_poly.entity_id
_entity_poly.type
_entity_poly.pdbx_seq_one_letter_code
_entity_poly.pdbx_strand_id
1 'polypeptide(L)'
;MTWLSEKVGDAVSVDGVFKDVQNLGNSGYFSEVNPVFTSVPEGVKIDFAVVTNPVVHGVVFEGNSVYTSDVLTKYMAIPEGQIMNSVYVGQKVQGINAAYARDGYMLAHVDGIAVDGNGMIHIHIVEGIVEDIVPAGNKKTRNKVITREFVQKTGKPFNKFLVRRSVERVYNLGFFDDVNVRMLPGEKDPNNVIIEIDVLEHKTGTITLGAGYSKSDGLMGIVEFGEDNLRGT
;
A
#
# COMPACT_ATOMS: atom_id res chain seq x y z
N MET A 1 -33.36 16.69 -2.04
CA MET A 1 -32.21 17.50 -1.55
C MET A 1 -32.15 18.75 -2.41
N THR A 2 -32.17 19.93 -1.80
CA THR A 2 -31.99 21.21 -2.51
C THR A 2 -30.50 21.50 -2.51
N TRP A 3 -29.85 21.42 -3.66
CA TRP A 3 -28.42 21.72 -3.81
C TRP A 3 -28.14 23.21 -3.88
N LEU A 4 -29.18 24.02 -4.14
CA LEU A 4 -29.08 25.50 -4.26
C LEU A 4 -29.46 26.16 -2.94
N SER A 5 -28.66 27.13 -2.51
CA SER A 5 -28.91 27.99 -1.35
C SER A 5 -29.63 29.27 -1.73
N GLU A 6 -29.37 29.81 -2.94
CA GLU A 6 -30.05 30.98 -3.49
C GLU A 6 -31.49 30.66 -3.86
N LYS A 7 -32.42 31.56 -3.57
CA LYS A 7 -33.86 31.42 -3.85
C LYS A 7 -34.35 32.52 -4.77
N VAL A 8 -35.40 32.21 -5.49
CA VAL A 8 -36.08 33.20 -6.36
C VAL A 8 -36.61 34.32 -5.49
N GLY A 9 -36.25 35.54 -5.82
CA GLY A 9 -36.65 36.78 -5.09
C GLY A 9 -35.65 37.27 -4.09
N ASP A 10 -34.57 36.54 -3.81
CA ASP A 10 -33.47 37.02 -2.97
C ASP A 10 -32.54 37.95 -3.76
N ALA A 11 -31.82 38.82 -3.04
CA ALA A 11 -30.74 39.59 -3.65
C ALA A 11 -29.57 38.67 -4.02
N VAL A 12 -29.19 38.65 -5.30
CA VAL A 12 -28.08 37.83 -5.80
C VAL A 12 -26.78 38.26 -5.13
N SER A 13 -26.07 37.28 -4.54
CA SER A 13 -24.73 37.46 -4.03
C SER A 13 -23.72 36.58 -4.80
N VAL A 14 -22.55 37.14 -5.08
CA VAL A 14 -21.47 36.38 -5.75
C VAL A 14 -21.07 35.18 -4.89
N ASP A 15 -20.99 35.36 -3.58
CA ASP A 15 -20.65 34.28 -2.64
C ASP A 15 -21.72 33.18 -2.61
N GLY A 16 -23.02 33.54 -2.70
CA GLY A 16 -24.11 32.57 -2.77
C GLY A 16 -24.06 31.71 -4.03
N VAL A 17 -23.88 32.37 -5.19
CA VAL A 17 -23.72 31.63 -6.48
C VAL A 17 -22.51 30.74 -6.46
N PHE A 18 -21.36 31.22 -5.95
CA PHE A 18 -20.15 30.42 -5.83
C PHE A 18 -20.35 29.20 -4.93
N LYS A 19 -21.06 29.40 -3.81
CA LYS A 19 -21.44 28.29 -2.90
C LYS A 19 -22.32 27.26 -3.59
N ASP A 20 -23.28 27.72 -4.41
CA ASP A 20 -24.16 26.81 -5.16
C ASP A 20 -23.41 26.03 -6.24
N VAL A 21 -22.45 26.65 -6.95
CA VAL A 21 -21.52 25.96 -7.85
C VAL A 21 -20.72 24.89 -7.10
N GLN A 22 -20.19 25.21 -5.92
CA GLN A 22 -19.46 24.23 -5.10
C GLN A 22 -20.39 23.09 -4.63
N ASN A 23 -21.62 23.39 -4.21
CA ASN A 23 -22.58 22.38 -3.76
C ASN A 23 -22.92 21.40 -4.90
N LEU A 24 -23.14 21.92 -6.10
CA LEU A 24 -23.40 21.08 -7.29
C LEU A 24 -22.17 20.24 -7.65
N GLY A 25 -20.96 20.82 -7.67
CA GLY A 25 -19.71 20.11 -7.92
C GLY A 25 -19.46 19.02 -6.87
N ASN A 26 -19.62 19.34 -5.59
CA ASN A 26 -19.44 18.41 -4.47
C ASN A 26 -20.54 17.32 -4.41
N SER A 27 -21.62 17.45 -5.18
CA SER A 27 -22.60 16.39 -5.31
C SER A 27 -22.03 15.11 -5.98
N GLY A 28 -20.97 15.29 -6.77
CA GLY A 28 -20.26 14.24 -7.47
C GLY A 28 -20.90 13.74 -8.78
N TYR A 29 -22.02 14.33 -9.21
CA TYR A 29 -22.74 13.90 -10.44
C TYR A 29 -22.35 14.70 -11.68
N PHE A 30 -21.64 15.82 -11.52
CA PHE A 30 -21.30 16.74 -12.60
C PHE A 30 -19.79 16.86 -12.76
N SER A 31 -19.34 16.80 -14.02
CA SER A 31 -17.94 17.09 -14.38
C SER A 31 -17.67 18.59 -14.52
N GLU A 32 -18.69 19.33 -14.91
CA GLU A 32 -18.63 20.80 -15.04
C GLU A 32 -19.92 21.44 -14.51
N VAL A 33 -19.77 22.62 -13.87
CA VAL A 33 -20.88 23.45 -13.40
C VAL A 33 -20.51 24.91 -13.68
N ASN A 34 -21.24 25.53 -14.60
CA ASN A 34 -20.99 26.90 -15.01
C ASN A 34 -22.23 27.78 -14.78
N PRO A 35 -22.20 28.83 -13.96
CA PRO A 35 -23.29 29.76 -13.80
C PRO A 35 -23.40 30.69 -15.01
N VAL A 36 -24.58 30.83 -15.57
CA VAL A 36 -24.89 31.73 -16.68
C VAL A 36 -25.89 32.81 -16.18
N PHE A 37 -25.52 34.06 -16.32
CA PHE A 37 -26.30 35.18 -15.87
C PHE A 37 -27.02 35.84 -17.05
N THR A 38 -28.33 36.01 -16.92
CA THR A 38 -29.16 36.71 -17.92
C THR A 38 -29.92 37.86 -17.25
N SER A 39 -29.79 39.05 -17.80
CA SER A 39 -30.56 40.21 -17.32
C SER A 39 -32.02 40.04 -17.79
N VAL A 40 -32.95 40.20 -16.85
CA VAL A 40 -34.39 40.12 -17.10
C VAL A 40 -35.08 41.38 -16.46
N PRO A 41 -36.33 41.75 -16.87
CA PRO A 41 -36.96 42.94 -16.32
C PRO A 41 -37.12 42.94 -14.79
N GLU A 42 -37.24 41.75 -14.18
CA GLU A 42 -37.41 41.56 -12.74
C GLU A 42 -36.10 41.43 -11.97
N GLY A 43 -34.93 41.47 -12.68
CA GLY A 43 -33.62 41.33 -12.03
C GLY A 43 -32.60 40.48 -12.85
N VAL A 44 -31.97 39.49 -12.22
CA VAL A 44 -31.01 38.60 -12.85
C VAL A 44 -31.47 37.17 -12.75
N LYS A 45 -31.58 36.51 -13.89
CA LYS A 45 -31.82 35.06 -13.95
C LYS A 45 -30.45 34.36 -13.95
N ILE A 46 -30.30 33.36 -13.07
CA ILE A 46 -29.12 32.52 -12.98
C ILE A 46 -29.50 31.11 -13.45
N ASP A 47 -28.87 30.66 -14.53
CA ASP A 47 -28.94 29.29 -15.02
C ASP A 47 -27.62 28.59 -14.72
N PHE A 48 -27.66 27.39 -14.15
CA PHE A 48 -26.48 26.55 -13.97
C PHE A 48 -26.37 25.57 -15.15
N ALA A 49 -25.48 25.86 -16.09
CA ALA A 49 -25.14 24.93 -17.16
C ALA A 49 -24.26 23.82 -16.59
N VAL A 50 -24.74 22.58 -16.64
CA VAL A 50 -24.01 21.44 -16.06
C VAL A 50 -23.71 20.38 -17.12
N VAL A 51 -22.54 19.75 -16.99
CA VAL A 51 -22.17 18.52 -17.72
C VAL A 51 -22.22 17.36 -16.74
N THR A 52 -23.09 16.38 -17.01
CA THR A 52 -23.21 15.19 -16.17
C THR A 52 -22.05 14.24 -16.41
N ASN A 53 -21.61 13.55 -15.37
CA ASN A 53 -20.72 12.40 -15.53
C ASN A 53 -21.38 11.31 -16.41
N PRO A 54 -20.59 10.42 -17.04
CA PRO A 54 -21.14 9.34 -17.85
C PRO A 54 -21.96 8.34 -17.02
N VAL A 55 -22.81 7.59 -17.72
CA VAL A 55 -23.54 6.45 -17.12
C VAL A 55 -22.58 5.29 -16.96
N VAL A 56 -22.56 4.66 -15.79
CA VAL A 56 -21.70 3.51 -15.48
C VAL A 56 -22.24 2.25 -16.14
N HIS A 57 -21.39 1.56 -16.90
CA HIS A 57 -21.67 0.25 -17.49
C HIS A 57 -20.85 -0.91 -16.87
N GLY A 58 -19.87 -0.59 -16.02
CA GLY A 58 -19.07 -1.57 -15.30
C GLY A 58 -17.77 -0.99 -14.77
N VAL A 59 -16.99 -1.85 -14.08
CA VAL A 59 -15.69 -1.50 -13.52
C VAL A 59 -14.67 -2.56 -13.94
N VAL A 60 -13.50 -2.11 -14.42
CA VAL A 60 -12.36 -2.95 -14.78
C VAL A 60 -11.18 -2.60 -13.87
N PHE A 61 -10.50 -3.62 -13.33
CA PHE A 61 -9.32 -3.45 -12.52
C PHE A 61 -8.10 -3.97 -13.25
N GLU A 62 -6.99 -3.23 -13.15
CA GLU A 62 -5.70 -3.57 -13.73
C GLU A 62 -4.61 -3.46 -12.66
N GLY A 63 -3.60 -4.35 -12.74
CA GLY A 63 -2.47 -4.36 -11.80
C GLY A 63 -2.72 -5.06 -10.46
N ASN A 64 -3.96 -5.53 -10.20
CA ASN A 64 -4.33 -6.25 -8.98
C ASN A 64 -3.92 -7.74 -9.07
N SER A 65 -3.14 -8.21 -8.12
CA SER A 65 -2.79 -9.63 -7.98
C SER A 65 -3.14 -10.21 -6.59
N VAL A 66 -3.22 -9.35 -5.58
CA VAL A 66 -3.59 -9.72 -4.20
C VAL A 66 -5.09 -10.00 -4.09
N TYR A 67 -5.91 -9.07 -4.56
CA TYR A 67 -7.35 -9.25 -4.62
C TYR A 67 -7.78 -9.52 -6.07
N THR A 68 -8.68 -10.47 -6.26
CA THR A 68 -9.28 -10.71 -7.58
C THR A 68 -10.21 -9.55 -7.98
N SER A 69 -10.38 -9.33 -9.29
CA SER A 69 -11.30 -8.31 -9.80
C SER A 69 -12.73 -8.50 -9.28
N ASP A 70 -13.20 -9.75 -9.10
CA ASP A 70 -14.51 -10.05 -8.53
C ASP A 70 -14.67 -9.56 -7.09
N VAL A 71 -13.60 -9.70 -6.27
CA VAL A 71 -13.59 -9.19 -4.88
C VAL A 71 -13.63 -7.67 -4.88
N LEU A 72 -12.82 -7.03 -5.72
CA LEU A 72 -12.77 -5.58 -5.84
C LEU A 72 -14.09 -4.99 -6.38
N THR A 73 -14.72 -5.63 -7.37
CA THR A 73 -16.03 -5.23 -7.90
C THR A 73 -17.11 -5.26 -6.81
N LYS A 74 -17.14 -6.32 -6.00
CA LYS A 74 -18.06 -6.41 -4.85
C LYS A 74 -17.77 -5.34 -3.81
N TYR A 75 -16.49 -4.99 -3.63
CA TYR A 75 -16.09 -3.94 -2.70
C TYR A 75 -16.50 -2.55 -3.17
N MET A 76 -16.35 -2.26 -4.45
CA MET A 76 -16.80 -1.00 -5.07
C MET A 76 -18.30 -0.85 -5.01
N ALA A 77 -19.05 -1.90 -5.31
CA ALA A 77 -20.52 -1.92 -5.32
C ALA A 77 -21.12 -0.71 -6.06
N ILE A 78 -20.56 -0.35 -7.21
CA ILE A 78 -21.03 0.77 -8.03
C ILE A 78 -22.28 0.31 -8.80
N PRO A 79 -23.40 1.01 -8.72
CA PRO A 79 -24.61 0.65 -9.46
C PRO A 79 -24.40 0.89 -10.97
N GLU A 80 -24.64 -0.14 -11.77
CA GLU A 80 -24.68 -0.01 -13.24
C GLU A 80 -25.94 0.69 -13.71
N GLY A 81 -25.88 1.36 -14.86
CA GLY A 81 -27.02 2.07 -15.47
C GLY A 81 -27.35 3.41 -14.81
N GLN A 82 -26.54 3.86 -13.85
CA GLN A 82 -26.71 5.16 -13.18
C GLN A 82 -25.60 6.13 -13.58
N ILE A 83 -25.86 7.43 -13.44
CA ILE A 83 -24.84 8.46 -13.61
C ILE A 83 -23.75 8.25 -12.55
N MET A 84 -22.50 8.22 -12.98
CA MET A 84 -21.35 8.08 -12.10
C MET A 84 -21.33 9.19 -11.05
N ASN A 85 -21.21 8.80 -9.78
CA ASN A 85 -20.92 9.73 -8.71
C ASN A 85 -19.43 9.69 -8.35
N SER A 86 -18.69 10.71 -8.73
CA SER A 86 -17.23 10.78 -8.53
C SER A 86 -16.84 10.77 -7.04
N VAL A 87 -17.64 11.37 -6.16
CA VAL A 87 -17.44 11.35 -4.71
C VAL A 87 -17.59 9.93 -4.16
N TYR A 88 -18.63 9.21 -4.59
CA TYR A 88 -18.84 7.82 -4.19
C TYR A 88 -17.71 6.91 -4.67
N VAL A 89 -17.29 7.05 -5.95
CA VAL A 89 -16.14 6.31 -6.50
C VAL A 89 -14.88 6.60 -5.68
N GLY A 90 -14.58 7.87 -5.38
CA GLY A 90 -13.45 8.27 -4.56
C GLY A 90 -13.47 7.62 -3.16
N GLN A 91 -14.62 7.62 -2.49
CA GLN A 91 -14.77 6.96 -1.18
C GLN A 91 -14.51 5.44 -1.26
N LYS A 92 -14.98 4.78 -2.32
CA LYS A 92 -14.74 3.34 -2.53
C LYS A 92 -13.27 3.04 -2.80
N VAL A 93 -12.61 3.88 -3.57
CA VAL A 93 -11.16 3.79 -3.81
C VAL A 93 -10.37 3.94 -2.50
N GLN A 94 -10.72 4.91 -1.65
CA GLN A 94 -10.12 5.01 -0.32
C GLN A 94 -10.32 3.75 0.51
N GLY A 95 -11.49 3.13 0.41
CA GLY A 95 -11.77 1.85 1.05
C GLY A 95 -10.90 0.70 0.52
N ILE A 96 -10.63 0.63 -0.79
CA ILE A 96 -9.69 -0.35 -1.37
C ILE A 96 -8.29 -0.13 -0.80
N ASN A 97 -7.77 1.09 -0.82
CA ASN A 97 -6.45 1.43 -0.28
C ASN A 97 -6.35 1.03 1.21
N ALA A 98 -7.39 1.31 2.00
CA ALA A 98 -7.45 0.93 3.40
C ALA A 98 -7.47 -0.60 3.59
N ALA A 99 -8.13 -1.36 2.72
CA ALA A 99 -8.13 -2.82 2.77
C ALA A 99 -6.73 -3.40 2.49
N TYR A 100 -6.04 -2.93 1.47
CA TYR A 100 -4.65 -3.30 1.20
C TYR A 100 -3.73 -3.00 2.40
N ALA A 101 -3.81 -1.78 2.94
CA ALA A 101 -2.98 -1.36 4.08
C ALA A 101 -3.26 -2.21 5.34
N ARG A 102 -4.54 -2.52 5.64
CA ARG A 102 -4.95 -3.39 6.74
C ARG A 102 -4.33 -4.78 6.61
N ASP A 103 -4.34 -5.35 5.41
CA ASP A 103 -3.84 -6.70 5.16
C ASP A 103 -2.31 -6.73 4.94
N GLY A 104 -1.63 -5.57 5.20
CA GLY A 104 -0.18 -5.45 5.25
C GLY A 104 0.48 -4.98 3.95
N TYR A 105 -0.26 -4.74 2.89
CA TYR A 105 0.23 -4.28 1.59
C TYR A 105 0.33 -2.76 1.56
N MET A 106 1.29 -2.21 2.30
CA MET A 106 1.40 -0.76 2.56
C MET A 106 1.82 0.07 1.33
N LEU A 107 2.41 -0.56 0.33
CA LEU A 107 2.79 0.10 -0.92
C LEU A 107 1.67 0.06 -1.96
N ALA A 108 0.66 -0.78 -1.74
CA ALA A 108 -0.45 -0.92 -2.66
C ALA A 108 -1.41 0.27 -2.59
N HIS A 109 -1.74 0.83 -3.74
CA HIS A 109 -2.68 1.94 -3.86
C HIS A 109 -3.29 2.00 -5.25
N VAL A 110 -4.44 2.65 -5.35
CA VAL A 110 -5.02 3.02 -6.65
C VAL A 110 -4.23 4.23 -7.17
N ASP A 111 -3.59 4.06 -8.30
CA ASP A 111 -2.77 5.05 -8.99
C ASP A 111 -3.55 5.88 -10.00
N GLY A 112 -4.59 5.28 -10.60
CA GLY A 112 -5.39 5.97 -11.61
C GLY A 112 -6.84 5.49 -11.68
N ILE A 113 -7.72 6.42 -12.05
CA ILE A 113 -9.13 6.16 -12.37
C ILE A 113 -9.42 6.85 -13.69
N ALA A 114 -9.89 6.12 -14.67
CA ALA A 114 -10.34 6.65 -15.95
C ALA A 114 -11.74 6.11 -16.29
N VAL A 115 -12.52 6.89 -17.02
CA VAL A 115 -13.81 6.43 -17.56
C VAL A 115 -13.74 6.54 -19.06
N ASP A 116 -14.03 5.45 -19.74
CA ASP A 116 -14.01 5.42 -21.21
C ASP A 116 -15.33 5.93 -21.82
N GLY A 117 -15.35 6.07 -23.15
CA GLY A 117 -16.53 6.54 -23.88
C GLY A 117 -17.75 5.60 -23.79
N ASN A 118 -17.57 4.38 -23.30
CA ASN A 118 -18.62 3.39 -23.10
C ASN A 118 -19.12 3.36 -21.64
N GLY A 119 -18.62 4.25 -20.78
CA GLY A 119 -19.01 4.29 -19.35
C GLY A 119 -18.38 3.18 -18.50
N MET A 120 -17.31 2.53 -18.97
CA MET A 120 -16.53 1.61 -18.15
C MET A 120 -15.54 2.40 -17.29
N ILE A 121 -15.49 2.10 -16.00
CA ILE A 121 -14.54 2.70 -15.05
C ILE A 121 -13.32 1.80 -14.99
N HIS A 122 -12.18 2.31 -15.44
CA HIS A 122 -10.88 1.65 -15.36
C HIS A 122 -10.16 2.11 -14.08
N ILE A 123 -9.80 1.15 -13.22
CA ILE A 123 -9.10 1.41 -11.96
C ILE A 123 -7.74 0.72 -12.04
N HIS A 124 -6.69 1.51 -12.10
CA HIS A 124 -5.32 1.03 -12.10
C HIS A 124 -4.79 0.95 -10.66
N ILE A 125 -4.27 -0.23 -10.27
CA ILE A 125 -3.72 -0.52 -8.95
C ILE A 125 -2.24 -0.82 -9.09
N VAL A 126 -1.44 -0.12 -8.30
CA VAL A 126 -0.02 -0.42 -8.11
C VAL A 126 0.13 -1.15 -6.78
N GLU A 127 0.68 -2.36 -6.78
CA GLU A 127 0.80 -3.17 -5.56
C GLU A 127 2.17 -3.06 -4.88
N GLY A 128 3.18 -2.48 -5.55
CA GLY A 128 4.53 -2.33 -5.01
C GLY A 128 5.23 -3.68 -4.81
N ILE A 129 5.89 -4.17 -5.85
CA ILE A 129 6.52 -5.49 -5.87
C ILE A 129 7.91 -5.44 -5.22
N VAL A 130 8.29 -6.49 -4.51
CA VAL A 130 9.67 -6.68 -4.04
C VAL A 130 10.55 -7.12 -5.21
N GLU A 131 11.43 -6.24 -5.68
CA GLU A 131 12.34 -6.55 -6.78
C GLU A 131 13.48 -7.47 -6.34
N ASP A 132 14.07 -7.19 -5.18
CA ASP A 132 15.15 -8.01 -4.63
C ASP A 132 15.17 -7.97 -3.10
N ILE A 133 15.92 -8.92 -2.51
CA ILE A 133 16.15 -9.06 -1.08
C ILE A 133 17.65 -9.22 -0.89
N VAL A 134 18.29 -8.17 -0.36
CA VAL A 134 19.75 -8.03 -0.30
C VAL A 134 20.23 -8.05 1.14
N PRO A 135 20.93 -9.12 1.58
CA PRO A 135 21.62 -9.13 2.88
C PRO A 135 22.82 -8.17 2.88
N ALA A 136 23.00 -7.45 3.98
CA ALA A 136 24.11 -6.56 4.25
C ALA A 136 24.63 -6.77 5.68
N GLY A 137 25.89 -6.44 5.94
CA GLY A 137 26.51 -6.55 7.27
C GLY A 137 27.03 -7.94 7.62
N ASN A 138 26.60 -9.00 6.92
CA ASN A 138 27.07 -10.36 7.14
C ASN A 138 28.51 -10.53 6.57
N LYS A 139 29.41 -11.05 7.41
CA LYS A 139 30.82 -11.30 7.05
C LYS A 139 31.13 -12.79 6.98
N LYS A 140 30.62 -13.56 7.93
CA LYS A 140 30.80 -15.01 8.06
C LYS A 140 29.62 -15.77 7.49
N THR A 141 28.39 -15.36 7.81
CA THR A 141 27.16 -16.00 7.35
C THR A 141 26.94 -15.73 5.87
N ARG A 142 26.65 -16.75 5.09
CA ARG A 142 26.39 -16.63 3.65
C ARG A 142 25.04 -15.99 3.39
N ASN A 143 24.91 -15.16 2.35
CA ASN A 143 23.65 -14.52 1.94
C ASN A 143 22.50 -15.55 1.81
N LYS A 144 22.77 -16.73 1.25
CA LYS A 144 21.78 -17.79 1.08
C LYS A 144 21.16 -18.26 2.41
N VAL A 145 21.91 -18.23 3.50
CA VAL A 145 21.40 -18.62 4.83
C VAL A 145 20.37 -17.60 5.32
N ILE A 146 20.61 -16.32 5.08
CA ILE A 146 19.68 -15.24 5.43
C ILE A 146 18.44 -15.28 4.50
N THR A 147 18.65 -15.29 3.19
CA THR A 147 17.56 -15.19 2.21
C THR A 147 16.63 -16.39 2.21
N ARG A 148 17.10 -17.60 2.53
CA ARG A 148 16.24 -18.79 2.64
C ARG A 148 15.19 -18.66 3.75
N GLU A 149 15.49 -17.92 4.81
CA GLU A 149 14.57 -17.66 5.92
C GLU A 149 13.50 -16.62 5.59
N PHE A 150 13.68 -15.87 4.52
CA PHE A 150 12.71 -14.86 4.13
C PHE A 150 11.41 -15.48 3.60
N VAL A 151 10.31 -15.18 4.30
CA VAL A 151 8.95 -15.60 3.92
C VAL A 151 8.44 -14.72 2.77
N GLN A 152 8.70 -13.39 2.85
CA GLN A 152 8.49 -12.46 1.73
C GLN A 152 9.35 -12.91 0.55
N LYS A 153 8.76 -12.96 -0.65
CA LYS A 153 9.48 -13.39 -1.87
C LYS A 153 9.62 -12.25 -2.86
N THR A 154 10.71 -12.29 -3.63
CA THR A 154 10.91 -11.43 -4.80
C THR A 154 9.83 -11.70 -5.86
N GLY A 155 9.47 -10.69 -6.64
CA GLY A 155 8.41 -10.76 -7.64
C GLY A 155 6.98 -10.81 -7.06
N LYS A 156 6.82 -10.60 -5.75
CA LYS A 156 5.52 -10.57 -5.07
C LYS A 156 5.28 -9.20 -4.44
N PRO A 157 4.02 -8.76 -4.29
CA PRO A 157 3.69 -7.54 -3.59
C PRO A 157 4.30 -7.50 -2.19
N PHE A 158 4.82 -6.33 -1.82
CA PHE A 158 5.39 -6.10 -0.50
C PHE A 158 4.32 -6.27 0.58
N ASN A 159 4.62 -7.09 1.59
CA ASN A 159 3.73 -7.26 2.75
C ASN A 159 4.51 -7.13 4.06
N LYS A 160 4.15 -6.12 4.87
CA LYS A 160 4.84 -5.82 6.14
C LYS A 160 4.82 -6.98 7.13
N PHE A 161 3.76 -7.78 7.14
CA PHE A 161 3.66 -8.92 8.07
C PHE A 161 4.59 -10.06 7.66
N LEU A 162 4.71 -10.30 6.33
CA LEU A 162 5.65 -11.29 5.82
C LEU A 162 7.10 -10.86 6.06
N VAL A 163 7.42 -9.57 5.87
CA VAL A 163 8.76 -9.02 6.16
C VAL A 163 9.07 -9.14 7.64
N ARG A 164 8.17 -8.73 8.53
CA ARG A 164 8.38 -8.88 9.98
C ARG A 164 8.64 -10.33 10.38
N ARG A 165 7.82 -11.27 9.87
CA ARG A 165 8.02 -12.70 10.12
C ARG A 165 9.37 -13.20 9.57
N SER A 166 9.83 -12.63 8.46
CA SER A 166 11.14 -12.96 7.88
C SER A 166 12.27 -12.52 8.80
N VAL A 167 12.20 -11.29 9.32
CA VAL A 167 13.17 -10.74 10.29
C VAL A 167 13.23 -11.63 11.54
N GLU A 168 12.09 -11.99 12.10
CA GLU A 168 12.00 -12.88 13.27
C GLU A 168 12.68 -14.24 12.99
N ARG A 169 12.50 -14.81 11.81
CA ARG A 169 13.15 -16.08 11.42
C ARG A 169 14.66 -15.95 11.27
N VAL A 170 15.12 -14.86 10.65
CA VAL A 170 16.58 -14.60 10.53
C VAL A 170 17.19 -14.39 11.92
N TYR A 171 16.55 -13.61 12.79
CA TYR A 171 17.01 -13.40 14.15
C TYR A 171 17.10 -14.72 14.96
N ASN A 172 16.12 -15.60 14.80
CA ASN A 172 16.05 -16.89 15.49
C ASN A 172 17.09 -17.91 15.00
N LEU A 173 17.89 -17.61 13.96
CA LEU A 173 19.07 -18.42 13.61
C LEU A 173 20.12 -18.41 14.72
N GLY A 174 20.09 -17.41 15.60
CA GLY A 174 21.05 -17.28 16.70
C GLY A 174 22.44 -16.82 16.27
N PHE A 175 22.59 -16.26 15.04
CA PHE A 175 23.90 -15.80 14.52
C PHE A 175 24.06 -14.28 14.56
N PHE A 176 23.01 -13.56 14.93
CA PHE A 176 22.93 -12.11 14.83
C PHE A 176 22.53 -11.49 16.16
N ASP A 177 23.23 -10.43 16.54
CA ASP A 177 22.87 -9.57 17.68
C ASP A 177 21.72 -8.65 17.31
N ASP A 178 21.63 -8.26 16.02
CA ASP A 178 20.56 -7.41 15.50
C ASP A 178 20.26 -7.73 14.03
N VAL A 179 18.99 -7.54 13.63
CA VAL A 179 18.49 -7.73 12.27
C VAL A 179 17.51 -6.59 11.94
N ASN A 180 17.95 -5.69 11.08
CA ASN A 180 17.16 -4.56 10.62
C ASN A 180 16.78 -4.70 9.16
N VAL A 181 15.70 -4.03 8.76
CA VAL A 181 15.28 -3.95 7.36
C VAL A 181 15.19 -2.49 6.92
N ARG A 182 15.81 -2.21 5.78
CA ARG A 182 15.66 -0.95 5.06
C ARG A 182 14.95 -1.21 3.73
N MET A 183 14.03 -0.33 3.37
CA MET A 183 13.38 -0.34 2.06
C MET A 183 14.05 0.70 1.17
N LEU A 184 14.58 0.24 0.04
CA LEU A 184 15.16 1.08 -0.99
C LEU A 184 14.19 1.11 -2.19
N PRO A 185 14.13 2.22 -2.94
CA PRO A 185 13.36 2.26 -4.19
C PRO A 185 13.80 1.16 -5.15
N GLY A 186 12.86 0.63 -5.93
CA GLY A 186 13.18 -0.33 -6.98
C GLY A 186 14.08 0.27 -8.06
N GLU A 187 14.93 -0.55 -8.66
CA GLU A 187 15.80 -0.14 -9.77
C GLU A 187 15.08 -0.15 -11.12
N LYS A 188 14.09 -1.04 -11.28
CA LYS A 188 13.32 -1.19 -12.52
C LYS A 188 12.09 -0.30 -12.54
N ASP A 189 11.45 -0.14 -11.40
CA ASP A 189 10.24 0.65 -11.21
C ASP A 189 10.29 1.33 -9.84
N PRO A 190 10.19 2.68 -9.76
CA PRO A 190 10.22 3.40 -8.49
C PRO A 190 9.06 3.06 -7.55
N ASN A 191 7.97 2.48 -8.07
CA ASN A 191 6.85 1.99 -7.26
C ASN A 191 7.16 0.66 -6.56
N ASN A 192 8.20 -0.03 -7.00
CA ASN A 192 8.68 -1.28 -6.41
C ASN A 192 9.69 -1.01 -5.30
N VAL A 193 10.10 -2.05 -4.60
CA VAL A 193 11.01 -1.94 -3.46
C VAL A 193 12.08 -3.03 -3.48
N ILE A 194 13.29 -2.65 -3.11
CA ILE A 194 14.36 -3.57 -2.72
C ILE A 194 14.41 -3.61 -1.20
N ILE A 195 14.39 -4.83 -0.65
CA ILE A 195 14.50 -5.04 0.79
C ILE A 195 15.96 -5.32 1.13
N GLU A 196 16.64 -4.38 1.78
CA GLU A 196 17.94 -4.57 2.34
C GLU A 196 17.84 -5.06 3.79
N ILE A 197 18.51 -6.20 4.08
CA ILE A 197 18.52 -6.82 5.40
C ILE A 197 19.87 -6.55 6.01
N ASP A 198 19.94 -5.60 6.93
CA ASP A 198 21.17 -5.21 7.64
C ASP A 198 21.28 -6.04 8.92
N VAL A 199 22.32 -6.90 8.99
CA VAL A 199 22.54 -7.81 10.10
C VAL A 199 23.84 -7.47 10.84
N LEU A 200 23.79 -7.58 12.16
CA LEU A 200 24.98 -7.49 13.02
C LEU A 200 25.31 -8.89 13.53
N GLU A 201 26.38 -9.49 13.00
CA GLU A 201 26.83 -10.82 13.43
C GLU A 201 27.46 -10.79 14.82
N HIS A 202 27.08 -11.75 15.66
CA HIS A 202 27.78 -11.97 16.90
C HIS A 202 28.84 -13.10 16.79
N LYS A 203 29.68 -13.21 17.82
CA LYS A 203 30.68 -14.28 17.88
C LYS A 203 30.01 -15.59 18.27
N THR A 204 30.03 -16.57 17.37
CA THR A 204 29.39 -17.89 17.55
C THR A 204 30.34 -18.94 18.07
N GLY A 205 31.64 -18.60 18.19
CA GLY A 205 32.66 -19.51 18.77
C GLY A 205 32.69 -19.46 20.31
N THR A 206 32.60 -20.62 20.94
CA THR A 206 32.70 -20.79 22.40
C THR A 206 33.92 -21.64 22.76
N ILE A 207 34.59 -21.29 23.84
CA ILE A 207 35.66 -22.08 24.43
C ILE A 207 35.31 -22.32 25.89
N THR A 208 35.13 -23.57 26.27
CA THR A 208 34.85 -23.95 27.65
C THR A 208 36.08 -24.64 28.20
N LEU A 209 36.59 -24.17 29.35
CA LEU A 209 37.67 -24.76 30.10
C LEU A 209 37.12 -25.32 31.40
N GLY A 210 37.34 -26.61 31.63
CA GLY A 210 36.96 -27.29 32.87
C GLY A 210 38.15 -27.98 33.50
N ALA A 211 38.21 -28.02 34.82
CA ALA A 211 39.14 -28.83 35.59
C ALA A 211 38.37 -29.66 36.61
N GLY A 212 38.66 -30.93 36.73
CA GLY A 212 38.07 -31.84 37.69
C GLY A 212 39.11 -32.72 38.35
N TYR A 213 38.82 -33.22 39.53
CA TYR A 213 39.62 -34.20 40.22
C TYR A 213 38.76 -35.45 40.53
N SER A 214 39.26 -36.60 40.17
CA SER A 214 38.65 -37.90 40.48
C SER A 214 39.63 -38.75 41.30
N LYS A 215 39.14 -39.50 42.27
CA LYS A 215 40.03 -40.42 43.07
C LYS A 215 40.62 -41.54 42.20
N SER A 216 39.99 -41.91 41.09
CA SER A 216 40.44 -42.95 40.17
C SER A 216 41.45 -42.44 39.15
N ASP A 217 41.19 -41.21 38.59
CA ASP A 217 41.90 -40.72 37.43
C ASP A 217 42.81 -39.52 37.72
N GLY A 218 42.74 -39.01 38.96
CA GLY A 218 43.53 -37.84 39.37
C GLY A 218 42.93 -36.51 38.88
N LEU A 219 43.81 -35.57 38.56
CA LEU A 219 43.46 -34.28 38.00
C LEU A 219 43.15 -34.41 36.51
N MET A 220 41.95 -33.96 36.11
CA MET A 220 41.53 -33.94 34.71
C MET A 220 41.32 -32.49 34.25
N GLY A 221 41.75 -32.20 33.04
CA GLY A 221 41.41 -30.96 32.34
C GLY A 221 40.53 -31.23 31.14
N ILE A 222 39.52 -30.42 30.92
CA ILE A 222 38.59 -30.48 29.77
C ILE A 222 38.72 -29.16 29.02
N VAL A 223 38.89 -29.24 27.71
CA VAL A 223 38.85 -28.12 26.79
C VAL A 223 37.85 -28.47 25.72
N GLU A 224 36.80 -27.67 25.63
CA GLU A 224 35.74 -27.84 24.64
C GLU A 224 35.69 -26.61 23.73
N PHE A 225 35.62 -26.83 22.42
CA PHE A 225 35.44 -25.80 21.40
C PHE A 225 34.08 -25.99 20.73
N GLY A 226 33.23 -24.98 20.82
CA GLY A 226 31.95 -24.90 20.14
C GLY A 226 31.99 -23.85 19.04
N GLU A 227 31.30 -24.10 17.92
CA GLU A 227 31.09 -23.14 16.83
C GLU A 227 29.72 -23.38 16.21
N ASP A 228 28.77 -22.46 16.51
CA ASP A 228 27.38 -22.60 16.08
C ASP A 228 27.14 -22.19 14.62
N ASN A 229 28.05 -21.40 14.04
CA ASN A 229 27.98 -20.96 12.63
C ASN A 229 29.21 -21.41 11.85
N LEU A 230 29.41 -22.73 11.78
CA LEU A 230 30.56 -23.32 11.10
C LEU A 230 30.51 -23.06 9.58
N ARG A 231 31.51 -22.34 9.04
CA ARG A 231 31.62 -21.97 7.62
C ARG A 231 30.46 -21.08 7.11
N GLY A 232 29.68 -20.43 7.98
CA GLY A 232 28.61 -19.52 7.61
C GLY A 232 27.35 -20.24 7.09
N THR A 233 27.08 -21.44 7.58
CA THR A 233 25.94 -22.31 7.15
C THR A 233 24.79 -22.27 8.13
#